data_44a38b0b62060ae9cb1075754ea1bf29
#
_entry.id   44a38b0b62060ae9cb1075754ea1bf29
#
_cell.length_a   1.000
_cell.length_b   1.000
_cell.length_c   1.000
_cell.angle_alpha   90.00
_cell.angle_beta   90.00
_cell.angle_gamma   90.00
#
_symmetry.space_group_name_H-M   'P 1'
#
loop_
_entity.id
_entity.type
_entity.pdbx_description
1 polymer ?
#
loop_
_entity_poly.entity_id
_entity_poly.type
_entity_poly.pdbx_seq_one_letter_code
_entity_poly.pdbx_strand_id
1 'polypeptide(L)'
;MKCPFCKSRDTKVTDSRDTDEGAAIRRRRQCLSCGRRFTTYETVEKLPLRVIKKNGKRELFDRSKIRNGITRACEKTNVSSAQIEEIIDLVEHTIRSDPKRELPTTEIGNIVMDALCKLDQVAYVRFASVYREFKDINTFMQELQNLMTNQQPSSKAGQGGEKK
;
A
#
# COMPACT_ATOMS: atom_id res chain seq x y z
N MET A 1 32.07 -12.65 3.58
CA MET A 1 31.49 -13.01 2.24
C MET A 1 32.53 -13.80 1.50
N LYS A 2 32.14 -14.85 0.74
CA LYS A 2 33.08 -15.67 -0.02
C LYS A 2 33.47 -14.99 -1.34
N CYS A 3 34.75 -15.10 -1.72
CA CYS A 3 35.22 -14.65 -3.03
C CYS A 3 34.53 -15.44 -4.16
N PRO A 4 33.95 -14.80 -5.20
CA PRO A 4 33.29 -15.51 -6.28
C PRO A 4 34.23 -16.33 -7.15
N PHE A 5 35.54 -16.02 -7.13
CA PHE A 5 36.55 -16.65 -7.99
C PHE A 5 37.23 -17.87 -7.33
N CYS A 6 37.67 -17.76 -6.07
CA CYS A 6 38.40 -18.82 -5.40
C CYS A 6 37.72 -19.38 -4.16
N LYS A 7 36.50 -18.89 -3.83
CA LYS A 7 35.68 -19.32 -2.68
C LYS A 7 36.30 -19.04 -1.29
N SER A 8 37.47 -18.42 -1.21
CA SER A 8 38.06 -17.99 0.08
C SER A 8 37.14 -17.02 0.82
N ARG A 9 37.16 -17.10 2.15
CA ARG A 9 36.38 -16.18 3.01
C ARG A 9 37.13 -14.88 3.32
N ASP A 10 38.45 -14.83 3.05
CA ASP A 10 39.34 -13.73 3.41
C ASP A 10 39.25 -12.62 2.36
N THR A 11 38.39 -11.67 2.63
CA THR A 11 38.16 -10.52 1.75
C THR A 11 38.18 -9.23 2.56
N LYS A 12 38.76 -8.16 2.01
CA LYS A 12 38.69 -6.82 2.59
C LYS A 12 37.88 -5.87 1.72
N VAL A 13 37.25 -4.88 2.35
CA VAL A 13 36.61 -3.77 1.68
C VAL A 13 37.65 -2.74 1.35
N THR A 14 37.75 -2.31 0.09
CA THR A 14 38.70 -1.31 -0.37
C THR A 14 38.07 0.06 -0.63
N ASP A 15 36.79 0.09 -0.90
CA ASP A 15 35.97 1.30 -1.17
C ASP A 15 34.53 1.05 -0.80
N SER A 16 33.83 2.09 -0.30
CA SER A 16 32.42 2.03 0.05
C SER A 16 31.77 3.35 -0.35
N ARG A 17 30.68 3.30 -1.10
CA ARG A 17 29.93 4.48 -1.58
C ARG A 17 28.46 4.21 -1.54
N ASP A 18 27.70 5.24 -1.18
CA ASP A 18 26.24 5.20 -1.29
C ASP A 18 25.81 5.23 -2.75
N THR A 19 24.74 4.51 -3.06
CA THR A 19 24.10 4.49 -4.37
C THR A 19 22.60 4.63 -4.19
N ASP A 20 21.89 4.97 -5.26
CA ASP A 20 20.43 5.06 -5.26
C ASP A 20 19.91 5.98 -4.13
N GLU A 21 20.46 7.19 -4.05
CA GLU A 21 20.05 8.20 -3.05
C GLU A 21 20.12 7.69 -1.59
N GLY A 22 21.05 6.78 -1.30
CA GLY A 22 21.22 6.18 0.03
C GLY A 22 20.45 4.88 0.26
N ALA A 23 19.73 4.36 -0.73
CA ALA A 23 18.99 3.11 -0.59
C ALA A 23 19.87 1.85 -0.63
N ALA A 24 21.13 1.97 -1.12
CA ALA A 24 22.09 0.88 -1.17
C ALA A 24 23.52 1.37 -0.94
N ILE A 25 24.37 0.50 -0.42
CA ILE A 25 25.81 0.75 -0.28
C ILE A 25 26.55 -0.15 -1.25
N ARG A 26 27.27 0.46 -2.19
CA ARG A 26 28.18 -0.24 -3.10
C ARG A 26 29.52 -0.41 -2.45
N ARG A 27 29.99 -1.65 -2.26
CA ARG A 27 31.29 -1.95 -1.69
C ARG A 27 32.20 -2.64 -2.70
N ARG A 28 33.40 -2.06 -2.93
CA ARG A 28 34.47 -2.74 -3.63
C ARG A 28 35.25 -3.60 -2.64
N ARG A 29 35.44 -4.86 -2.99
CA ARG A 29 36.14 -5.85 -2.18
C ARG A 29 37.33 -6.41 -2.92
N GLN A 30 38.37 -6.79 -2.19
CA GLN A 30 39.52 -7.52 -2.70
C GLN A 30 39.68 -8.81 -1.92
N CYS A 31 39.85 -9.92 -2.62
CA CYS A 31 40.20 -11.19 -2.01
C CYS A 31 41.66 -11.18 -1.60
N LEU A 32 41.97 -11.56 -0.36
CA LEU A 32 43.36 -11.64 0.13
C LEU A 32 44.09 -12.86 -0.40
N SER A 33 43.39 -13.96 -0.76
CA SER A 33 43.96 -15.19 -1.26
C SER A 33 44.33 -15.13 -2.74
N CYS A 34 43.41 -14.63 -3.62
CA CYS A 34 43.64 -14.60 -5.06
C CYS A 34 43.87 -13.19 -5.64
N GLY A 35 43.85 -12.15 -4.82
CA GLY A 35 44.07 -10.75 -5.21
C GLY A 35 42.98 -10.10 -6.05
N ARG A 36 42.02 -10.87 -6.58
CA ARG A 36 40.98 -10.37 -7.46
C ARG A 36 40.00 -9.44 -6.71
N ARG A 37 39.49 -8.45 -7.46
CA ARG A 37 38.50 -7.50 -6.98
C ARG A 37 37.12 -7.86 -7.46
N PHE A 38 36.10 -7.60 -6.61
CA PHE A 38 34.70 -7.77 -6.95
C PHE A 38 33.86 -6.72 -6.21
N THR A 39 32.67 -6.44 -6.73
CA THR A 39 31.75 -5.47 -6.14
C THR A 39 30.57 -6.19 -5.53
N THR A 40 30.11 -5.67 -4.40
CA THR A 40 28.89 -6.13 -3.72
C THR A 40 27.99 -4.95 -3.44
N TYR A 41 26.69 -5.19 -3.39
CA TYR A 41 25.72 -4.22 -2.97
C TYR A 41 25.09 -4.71 -1.67
N GLU A 42 25.00 -3.81 -0.71
CA GLU A 42 24.30 -4.02 0.54
C GLU A 42 23.03 -3.20 0.49
N THR A 43 21.90 -3.87 0.59
CA THR A 43 20.56 -3.26 0.54
C THR A 43 19.76 -3.68 1.75
N VAL A 44 18.86 -2.84 2.22
CA VAL A 44 17.92 -3.23 3.28
C VAL A 44 17.00 -4.33 2.73
N GLU A 45 16.90 -5.42 3.47
CA GLU A 45 15.99 -6.52 3.09
C GLU A 45 14.55 -6.04 3.09
N LYS A 46 13.91 -6.11 1.93
CA LYS A 46 12.48 -5.84 1.80
C LYS A 46 11.71 -7.12 2.10
N LEU A 47 11.27 -7.28 3.34
CA LEU A 47 10.41 -8.40 3.69
C LEU A 47 9.09 -8.33 2.89
N PRO A 48 8.63 -9.46 2.35
CA PRO A 48 7.42 -9.49 1.54
C PRO A 48 6.18 -9.14 2.38
N LEU A 49 5.31 -8.31 1.83
CA LEU A 49 4.00 -8.02 2.38
C LEU A 49 3.05 -9.18 2.09
N ARG A 50 2.16 -9.51 3.02
CA ARG A 50 1.21 -10.61 2.88
C ARG A 50 -0.22 -10.14 3.11
N VAL A 51 -1.16 -10.88 2.52
CA VAL A 51 -2.59 -10.69 2.74
C VAL A 51 -3.22 -11.99 3.23
N ILE A 52 -4.15 -11.87 4.16
CA ILE A 52 -4.93 -12.99 4.68
C ILE A 52 -6.28 -12.97 3.96
N LYS A 53 -6.55 -14.01 3.19
CA LYS A 53 -7.83 -14.19 2.49
C LYS A 53 -8.95 -14.57 3.46
N LYS A 54 -10.22 -14.41 3.04
CA LYS A 54 -11.42 -14.80 3.83
C LYS A 54 -11.37 -16.25 4.32
N ASN A 55 -10.71 -17.14 3.58
CA ASN A 55 -10.52 -18.56 3.96
C ASN A 55 -9.30 -18.80 4.85
N GLY A 56 -8.64 -17.76 5.37
CA GLY A 56 -7.44 -17.84 6.20
C GLY A 56 -6.13 -18.10 5.44
N LYS A 57 -6.17 -18.30 4.12
CA LYS A 57 -4.97 -18.52 3.32
C LYS A 57 -4.15 -17.22 3.23
N ARG A 58 -2.83 -17.35 3.37
CA ARG A 58 -1.87 -16.26 3.23
C ARG A 58 -1.30 -16.24 1.83
N GLU A 59 -1.36 -15.09 1.18
CA GLU A 59 -0.80 -14.86 -0.16
C GLU A 59 0.12 -13.63 -0.11
N LEU A 60 1.01 -13.51 -1.08
CA LEU A 60 1.79 -12.29 -1.27
C LEU A 60 0.85 -11.15 -1.67
N PHE A 61 1.11 -9.97 -1.11
CA PHE A 61 0.43 -8.76 -1.54
C PHE A 61 0.79 -8.46 -3.00
N ASP A 62 -0.23 -8.23 -3.79
CA ASP A 62 -0.08 -7.92 -5.22
C ASP A 62 -0.77 -6.58 -5.51
N ARG A 63 0.07 -5.56 -5.71
CA ARG A 63 -0.34 -4.19 -6.03
C ARG A 63 -1.26 -4.12 -7.25
N SER A 64 -1.00 -4.97 -8.27
CA SER A 64 -1.76 -4.98 -9.50
C SER A 64 -3.22 -5.42 -9.31
N LYS A 65 -3.47 -6.34 -8.39
CA LYS A 65 -4.84 -6.80 -8.08
C LYS A 65 -5.68 -5.68 -7.48
N ILE A 66 -5.10 -4.90 -6.55
CA ILE A 66 -5.81 -3.75 -5.94
C ILE A 66 -6.02 -2.66 -6.98
N ARG A 67 -4.97 -2.31 -7.74
CA ARG A 67 -5.07 -1.32 -8.83
C ARG A 67 -6.21 -1.66 -9.78
N ASN A 68 -6.26 -2.87 -10.29
CA ASN A 68 -7.29 -3.31 -11.23
C ASN A 68 -8.70 -3.21 -10.62
N GLY A 69 -8.87 -3.56 -9.34
CA GLY A 69 -10.14 -3.43 -8.64
C GLY A 69 -10.60 -1.97 -8.52
N ILE A 70 -9.70 -1.08 -8.09
CA ILE A 70 -10.00 0.35 -7.96
C ILE A 70 -10.25 0.98 -9.34
N THR A 71 -9.41 0.71 -10.33
CA THR A 71 -9.56 1.25 -11.70
C THR A 71 -10.93 0.92 -12.29
N ARG A 72 -11.39 -0.33 -12.15
CA ARG A 72 -12.73 -0.73 -12.62
C ARG A 72 -13.86 0.04 -11.91
N ALA A 73 -13.72 0.29 -10.62
CA ALA A 73 -14.70 1.08 -9.88
C ALA A 73 -14.70 2.55 -10.32
N CYS A 74 -13.53 3.08 -10.66
CA CYS A 74 -13.33 4.47 -11.07
C CYS A 74 -13.56 4.73 -12.58
N GLU A 75 -13.95 3.72 -13.38
CA GLU A 75 -14.24 3.93 -14.79
C GLU A 75 -15.34 5.00 -15.00
N LYS A 76 -15.04 5.98 -15.86
CA LYS A 76 -15.92 7.12 -16.15
C LYS A 76 -16.26 7.99 -14.91
N THR A 77 -15.39 8.05 -13.92
CA THR A 77 -15.42 8.99 -12.79
C THR A 77 -14.28 9.99 -12.93
N ASN A 78 -14.26 11.02 -12.07
CA ASN A 78 -13.23 12.05 -12.08
C ASN A 78 -11.98 11.66 -11.25
N VAL A 79 -11.86 10.41 -10.82
CA VAL A 79 -10.71 9.93 -10.04
C VAL A 79 -9.52 9.75 -10.95
N SER A 80 -8.44 10.47 -10.68
CA SER A 80 -7.20 10.41 -11.44
C SER A 80 -6.36 9.16 -11.11
N SER A 81 -5.48 8.77 -12.03
CA SER A 81 -4.53 7.68 -11.78
C SER A 81 -3.60 7.95 -10.59
N ALA A 82 -3.25 9.23 -10.34
CA ALA A 82 -2.44 9.61 -9.19
C ALA A 82 -3.17 9.32 -7.87
N GLN A 83 -4.46 9.65 -7.78
CA GLN A 83 -5.27 9.36 -6.59
C GLN A 83 -5.44 7.85 -6.36
N ILE A 84 -5.52 7.06 -7.44
CA ILE A 84 -5.54 5.59 -7.33
C ILE A 84 -4.22 5.08 -6.74
N GLU A 85 -3.07 5.60 -7.18
CA GLU A 85 -1.77 5.23 -6.63
C GLU A 85 -1.64 5.62 -5.15
N GLU A 86 -2.13 6.80 -4.75
CA GLU A 86 -2.15 7.23 -3.35
C GLU A 86 -2.92 6.25 -2.45
N ILE A 87 -4.07 5.74 -2.93
CA ILE A 87 -4.83 4.71 -2.18
C ILE A 87 -4.00 3.43 -2.03
N ILE A 88 -3.33 3.01 -3.09
CA ILE A 88 -2.51 1.78 -3.07
C ILE A 88 -1.33 1.96 -2.13
N ASP A 89 -0.68 3.13 -2.16
CA ASP A 89 0.43 3.45 -1.26
C ASP A 89 -0.01 3.48 0.21
N LEU A 90 -1.21 3.98 0.48
CA LEU A 90 -1.80 3.95 1.82
C LEU A 90 -2.00 2.50 2.31
N VAL A 91 -2.52 1.62 1.45
CA VAL A 91 -2.69 0.19 1.75
C VAL A 91 -1.33 -0.45 2.04
N GLU A 92 -0.33 -0.23 1.18
CA GLU A 92 1.02 -0.76 1.40
C GLU A 92 1.63 -0.26 2.70
N HIS A 93 1.50 1.03 2.99
CA HIS A 93 2.00 1.62 4.22
C HIS A 93 1.36 0.96 5.44
N THR A 94 0.04 0.76 5.42
CA THR A 94 -0.68 0.11 6.51
C THR A 94 -0.19 -1.33 6.73
N ILE A 95 0.00 -2.11 5.66
CA ILE A 95 0.53 -3.48 5.78
C ILE A 95 1.97 -3.46 6.34
N ARG A 96 2.81 -2.50 5.92
CA ARG A 96 4.19 -2.36 6.40
C ARG A 96 4.28 -1.97 7.87
N SER A 97 3.29 -1.22 8.36
CA SER A 97 3.21 -0.78 9.75
C SER A 97 2.76 -1.90 10.71
N ASP A 98 2.14 -2.96 10.19
CA ASP A 98 1.81 -4.14 10.99
C ASP A 98 3.08 -4.92 11.34
N PRO A 99 3.28 -5.33 12.62
CA PRO A 99 4.46 -6.09 13.05
C PRO A 99 4.68 -7.39 12.30
N LYS A 100 3.60 -8.06 11.87
CA LYS A 100 3.64 -9.30 11.09
C LYS A 100 3.71 -9.05 9.59
N ARG A 101 3.56 -7.78 9.17
CA ARG A 101 3.47 -7.36 7.75
C ARG A 101 2.41 -8.13 6.97
N GLU A 102 1.30 -8.40 7.62
CA GLU A 102 0.16 -9.06 7.02
C GLU A 102 -1.14 -8.35 7.41
N LEU A 103 -2.08 -8.26 6.48
CA LEU A 103 -3.37 -7.62 6.70
C LEU A 103 -4.49 -8.47 6.10
N PRO A 104 -5.64 -8.61 6.77
CA PRO A 104 -6.81 -9.25 6.20
C PRO A 104 -7.31 -8.50 4.96
N THR A 105 -7.77 -9.23 3.93
CA THR A 105 -8.36 -8.60 2.74
C THR A 105 -9.57 -7.73 3.10
N THR A 106 -10.28 -8.06 4.18
CA THR A 106 -11.39 -7.25 4.71
C THR A 106 -10.95 -5.87 5.18
N GLU A 107 -9.81 -5.76 5.83
CA GLU A 107 -9.25 -4.46 6.25
C GLU A 107 -8.74 -3.66 5.05
N ILE A 108 -8.06 -4.33 4.11
CA ILE A 108 -7.63 -3.70 2.86
C ILE A 108 -8.83 -3.08 2.13
N GLY A 109 -9.92 -3.82 2.03
CA GLY A 109 -11.11 -3.31 1.38
C GLY A 109 -11.76 -2.13 2.11
N ASN A 110 -11.76 -2.14 3.44
CA ASN A 110 -12.24 -1.00 4.22
C ASN A 110 -11.39 0.24 3.97
N ILE A 111 -10.05 0.12 3.96
CA ILE A 111 -9.15 1.24 3.65
C ILE A 111 -9.45 1.83 2.26
N VAL A 112 -9.64 0.96 1.25
CA VAL A 112 -9.98 1.40 -0.11
C VAL A 112 -11.35 2.07 -0.14
N MET A 113 -12.36 1.49 0.51
CA MET A 113 -13.71 2.08 0.59
C MET A 113 -13.70 3.44 1.27
N ASP A 114 -13.02 3.59 2.40
CA ASP A 114 -12.92 4.87 3.12
C ASP A 114 -12.24 5.97 2.28
N ALA A 115 -11.24 5.58 1.49
CA ALA A 115 -10.56 6.49 0.57
C ALA A 115 -11.47 6.88 -0.61
N LEU A 116 -12.12 5.91 -1.25
CA LEU A 116 -13.04 6.15 -2.36
C LEU A 116 -14.26 6.97 -1.95
N CYS A 117 -14.79 6.75 -0.74
CA CYS A 117 -15.92 7.53 -0.21
C CYS A 117 -15.64 9.04 -0.17
N LYS A 118 -14.38 9.41 0.07
CA LYS A 118 -13.93 10.82 0.10
C LYS A 118 -13.66 11.40 -1.29
N LEU A 119 -13.33 10.56 -2.27
CA LEU A 119 -12.95 10.98 -3.62
C LEU A 119 -14.15 11.01 -4.57
N ASP A 120 -14.91 9.93 -4.63
CA ASP A 120 -16.03 9.77 -5.56
C ASP A 120 -17.02 8.71 -5.05
N GLN A 121 -18.26 9.12 -4.81
CA GLN A 121 -19.30 8.25 -4.27
C GLN A 121 -19.72 7.15 -5.24
N VAL A 122 -19.67 7.41 -6.54
CA VAL A 122 -20.04 6.41 -7.56
C VAL A 122 -18.99 5.31 -7.59
N ALA A 123 -17.69 5.68 -7.53
CA ALA A 123 -16.59 4.74 -7.41
C ALA A 123 -16.71 3.91 -6.11
N TYR A 124 -17.04 4.56 -4.98
CA TYR A 124 -17.29 3.86 -3.72
C TYR A 124 -18.37 2.80 -3.86
N VAL A 125 -19.56 3.19 -4.36
CA VAL A 125 -20.71 2.28 -4.50
C VAL A 125 -20.39 1.09 -5.40
N ARG A 126 -19.70 1.32 -6.52
CA ARG A 126 -19.26 0.25 -7.44
C ARG A 126 -18.26 -0.69 -6.77
N PHE A 127 -17.29 -0.15 -6.05
CA PHE A 127 -16.31 -0.97 -5.33
C PHE A 127 -16.99 -1.78 -4.23
N ALA A 128 -17.83 -1.14 -3.42
CA ALA A 128 -18.58 -1.77 -2.34
C ALA A 128 -19.51 -2.88 -2.83
N SER A 129 -20.17 -2.70 -3.99
CA SER A 129 -21.09 -3.69 -4.56
C SER A 129 -20.42 -5.04 -4.86
N VAL A 130 -19.14 -5.00 -5.26
CA VAL A 130 -18.36 -6.22 -5.53
C VAL A 130 -17.70 -6.74 -4.24
N TYR A 131 -17.21 -5.83 -3.41
CA TYR A 131 -16.37 -6.17 -2.28
C TYR A 131 -17.15 -6.69 -1.06
N ARG A 132 -18.30 -6.06 -0.73
CA ARG A 132 -19.14 -6.42 0.43
C ARG A 132 -20.03 -7.64 0.21
N GLU A 133 -20.17 -8.12 -1.04
CA GLU A 133 -21.01 -9.28 -1.37
C GLU A 133 -22.40 -9.15 -0.73
N PHE A 134 -23.14 -8.08 -1.06
CA PHE A 134 -24.47 -7.83 -0.50
C PHE A 134 -25.39 -9.01 -0.75
N LYS A 135 -26.05 -9.49 0.30
CA LYS A 135 -26.93 -10.67 0.23
C LYS A 135 -28.29 -10.33 -0.39
N ASP A 136 -28.71 -9.09 -0.26
CA ASP A 136 -30.01 -8.60 -0.75
C ASP A 136 -29.98 -7.09 -1.04
N ILE A 137 -31.00 -6.63 -1.74
CA ILE A 137 -31.16 -5.23 -2.14
C ILE A 137 -31.34 -4.31 -0.92
N ASN A 138 -31.98 -4.78 0.16
CA ASN A 138 -32.25 -3.95 1.33
C ASN A 138 -30.94 -3.58 2.05
N THR A 139 -30.03 -4.54 2.20
CA THR A 139 -28.70 -4.31 2.79
C THR A 139 -27.91 -3.30 1.95
N PHE A 140 -28.02 -3.38 0.62
CA PHE A 140 -27.38 -2.41 -0.28
C PHE A 140 -28.02 -1.01 -0.14
N MET A 141 -29.34 -0.92 -0.07
CA MET A 141 -30.06 0.34 0.12
C MET A 141 -29.70 1.02 1.46
N GLN A 142 -29.56 0.25 2.54
CA GLN A 142 -29.11 0.76 3.82
C GLN A 142 -27.71 1.38 3.73
N GLU A 143 -26.80 0.76 3.02
CA GLU A 143 -25.45 1.31 2.80
C GLU A 143 -25.50 2.64 2.06
N LEU A 144 -26.33 2.75 1.02
CA LEU A 144 -26.54 4.01 0.30
C LEU A 144 -27.13 5.11 1.21
N GLN A 145 -28.12 4.76 2.04
CA GLN A 145 -28.70 5.72 2.99
C GLN A 145 -27.67 6.21 4.01
N ASN A 146 -26.83 5.32 4.53
CA ASN A 146 -25.75 5.69 5.45
C ASN A 146 -24.76 6.66 4.80
N LEU A 147 -24.41 6.47 3.53
CA LEU A 147 -23.59 7.40 2.78
C LEU A 147 -24.19 8.79 2.67
N MET A 148 -25.50 8.86 2.38
CA MET A 148 -26.23 10.13 2.25
C MET A 148 -26.32 10.86 3.60
N THR A 149 -26.49 10.13 4.70
CA THR A 149 -26.63 10.68 6.05
C THR A 149 -25.30 11.20 6.61
N ASN A 150 -24.20 10.50 6.34
CA ASN A 150 -22.85 10.91 6.82
C ASN A 150 -22.27 12.13 6.10
N GLN A 151 -22.97 12.72 5.15
CA GLN A 151 -22.55 13.89 4.37
C GLN A 151 -23.26 15.19 4.75
N GLN A 152 -24.06 15.24 5.81
CA GLN A 152 -24.51 16.54 6.27
C GLN A 152 -23.35 17.27 6.94
N PRO A 153 -22.79 18.33 6.30
CA PRO A 153 -21.87 19.22 7.00
C PRO A 153 -22.65 19.85 8.16
N SER A 154 -22.07 19.83 9.34
CA SER A 154 -22.53 20.56 10.51
C SER A 154 -22.54 22.07 10.23
N SER A 155 -23.57 22.53 9.51
CA SER A 155 -23.93 23.94 9.41
C SER A 155 -24.76 24.31 10.64
N LYS A 156 -24.10 24.53 11.78
CA LYS A 156 -24.69 25.27 12.91
C LYS A 156 -23.57 26.01 13.62
N ALA A 157 -23.50 27.29 13.38
CA ALA A 157 -23.49 28.34 14.41
C ALA A 157 -23.00 29.65 13.81
N GLY A 158 -23.91 30.47 13.56
CA GLY A 158 -23.66 31.85 13.15
C GLY A 158 -24.96 32.66 13.16
N GLN A 159 -25.64 32.72 14.30
CA GLN A 159 -26.65 33.75 14.51
C GLN A 159 -26.45 34.37 15.90
N GLY A 160 -25.97 35.56 15.89
CA GLY A 160 -26.76 36.69 16.34
C GLY A 160 -26.56 36.99 17.81
N GLY A 161 -26.04 38.11 18.07
CA GLY A 161 -26.00 38.71 19.40
C GLY A 161 -25.51 40.15 19.37
N GLU A 162 -26.06 40.91 18.47
CA GLU A 162 -26.05 42.36 18.63
C GLU A 162 -27.10 42.72 19.63
N LYS A 163 -26.69 43.31 20.77
CA LYS A 163 -27.49 44.31 21.51
C LYS A 163 -26.68 44.97 22.63
N LYS A 164 -26.55 46.27 22.45
CA LYS A 164 -26.37 47.41 23.38
C LYS A 164 -25.05 47.51 24.12
#